data_e8196c0427679977753a55279ae3e123
#
_entry.id   e8196c0427679977753a55279ae3e123
#
_cell.length_a   1.000
_cell.length_b   1.000
_cell.length_c   1.000
_cell.angle_alpha   90.00
_cell.angle_beta   90.00
_cell.angle_gamma   90.00
#
_symmetry.space_group_name_H-M   'P 1'
#
loop_
_entity.id
_entity.type
_entity.pdbx_description
1 polymer ?
#
loop_
_entity_poly.entity_id
_entity_poly.type
_entity_poly.pdbx_seq_one_letter_code
_entity_poly.pdbx_strand_id
1 'polypeptide(L)'
;MNRLENVEFVNMCMIYDGEKVLVQERVKSDWPGITFPGGHVERGESFADAVIREIKEETGLTIFKPQLCGIKDWYDDKDFRYVVLLYKTNHYSGVLQSSDEGKVWWEDFKNLSHLKLATNDMSDMLRVFLEDDLSEFFYYKDGDDWLYDLK
;
A
#
# COMPACT_ATOMS: atom_id res chain seq x y z
N MET A 1 21.69 9.87 -23.76
CA MET A 1 20.57 10.16 -22.85
C MET A 1 20.70 9.29 -21.60
N ASN A 2 20.74 9.92 -20.45
CA ASN A 2 20.69 9.18 -19.19
C ASN A 2 19.26 8.72 -18.91
N ARG A 3 19.06 7.41 -18.68
CA ARG A 3 17.78 6.81 -18.37
C ARG A 3 17.65 6.38 -16.91
N LEU A 4 18.69 6.67 -16.13
CA LEU A 4 18.66 6.36 -14.69
C LEU A 4 17.92 7.46 -13.97
N GLU A 5 17.10 7.05 -13.00
CA GLU A 5 16.41 7.97 -12.10
C GLU A 5 16.49 7.44 -10.67
N ASN A 6 16.34 8.33 -9.72
CA ASN A 6 16.26 7.96 -8.32
C ASN A 6 14.85 7.46 -8.01
N VAL A 7 14.76 6.30 -7.38
CA VAL A 7 13.47 5.68 -7.05
C VAL A 7 13.49 5.20 -5.61
N GLU A 8 12.42 5.49 -4.90
CA GLU A 8 12.14 4.91 -3.59
C GLU A 8 11.01 3.88 -3.74
N PHE A 9 11.28 2.63 -3.35
CA PHE A 9 10.30 1.56 -3.40
C PHE A 9 9.70 1.33 -2.03
N VAL A 10 8.38 1.36 -1.99
CA VAL A 10 7.58 1.00 -0.83
C VAL A 10 6.54 -0.03 -1.25
N ASN A 11 5.90 -0.65 -0.29
CA ASN A 11 4.85 -1.62 -0.57
C ASN A 11 3.63 -1.37 0.31
N MET A 12 2.52 -1.96 -0.11
CA MET A 12 1.27 -1.97 0.61
C MET A 12 0.61 -3.32 0.31
N CYS A 13 0.02 -3.95 1.33
CA CYS A 13 -0.62 -5.24 1.14
C CYS A 13 -2.06 -5.23 1.62
N MET A 14 -2.98 -5.54 0.71
CA MET A 14 -4.36 -5.83 1.04
C MET A 14 -4.47 -7.30 1.45
N ILE A 15 -4.56 -7.55 2.75
CA ILE A 15 -4.78 -8.89 3.29
C ILE A 15 -6.26 -9.03 3.56
N TYR A 16 -6.89 -10.04 2.99
CA TYR A 16 -8.34 -10.20 3.08
C TYR A 16 -8.73 -11.61 3.50
N ASP A 17 -9.89 -11.73 4.11
CA ASP A 17 -10.49 -12.97 4.56
C ASP A 17 -12.01 -12.85 4.39
N GLY A 18 -12.53 -13.44 3.32
CA GLY A 18 -13.93 -13.27 2.95
C GLY A 18 -14.26 -11.81 2.69
N GLU A 19 -15.19 -11.25 3.49
CA GLU A 19 -15.64 -9.86 3.38
C GLU A 19 -14.83 -8.90 4.24
N LYS A 20 -13.79 -9.39 4.92
CA LYS A 20 -12.95 -8.59 5.81
C LYS A 20 -11.60 -8.29 5.18
N VAL A 21 -11.07 -7.14 5.54
CA VAL A 21 -9.75 -6.67 5.12
C VAL A 21 -8.98 -6.16 6.33
N LEU A 22 -7.70 -6.44 6.37
CA LEU A 22 -6.83 -5.96 7.44
C LEU A 22 -6.48 -4.49 7.19
N VAL A 23 -6.74 -3.65 8.16
CA VAL A 23 -6.43 -2.23 8.12
C VAL A 23 -5.50 -1.83 9.24
N GLN A 24 -4.81 -0.72 9.05
CA GLN A 24 -3.90 -0.12 10.01
C GLN A 24 -4.23 1.34 10.18
N GLU A 25 -4.28 1.81 11.42
CA GLU A 25 -4.35 3.23 11.73
C GLU A 25 -2.93 3.78 11.87
N ARG A 26 -2.51 4.59 10.91
CA ARG A 26 -1.20 5.23 10.95
C ARG A 26 -1.18 6.28 12.05
N VAL A 27 -0.14 6.24 12.89
CA VAL A 27 0.04 7.18 14.01
C VAL A 27 1.05 8.27 13.70
N LYS A 28 1.77 8.17 12.57
CA LYS A 28 2.76 9.19 12.17
C LYS A 28 2.07 10.47 11.71
N SER A 29 2.57 11.60 12.20
CA SER A 29 1.95 12.92 11.98
C SER A 29 1.99 13.40 10.52
N ASP A 30 2.94 12.88 9.73
CA ASP A 30 3.10 13.26 8.33
C ASP A 30 1.98 12.73 7.43
N TRP A 31 1.36 11.60 7.81
CA TRP A 31 0.34 10.95 6.99
C TRP A 31 -0.57 10.05 7.83
N PRO A 32 -1.41 10.66 8.69
CA PRO A 32 -2.29 9.90 9.59
C PRO A 32 -3.53 9.37 8.86
N GLY A 33 -4.14 8.34 9.43
CA GLY A 33 -5.41 7.77 8.97
C GLY A 33 -5.32 6.28 8.71
N ILE A 34 -6.42 5.73 8.20
CA ILE A 34 -6.57 4.31 7.94
C ILE A 34 -5.98 3.96 6.57
N THR A 35 -5.18 2.91 6.54
CA THR A 35 -4.53 2.40 5.33
C THR A 35 -4.36 0.88 5.42
N PHE A 36 -3.84 0.26 4.38
CA PHE A 36 -3.33 -1.11 4.45
C PHE A 36 -1.89 -1.10 4.97
N PRO A 37 -1.46 -2.13 5.70
CA PRO A 37 -0.08 -2.19 6.17
C PRO A 37 0.92 -2.38 5.03
N GLY A 38 2.14 -1.96 5.27
CA GLY A 38 3.25 -2.06 4.33
C GLY A 38 4.41 -1.17 4.78
N GLY A 39 5.43 -1.08 3.99
CA GLY A 39 6.60 -0.28 4.33
C GLY A 39 7.64 -0.24 3.21
N HIS A 40 8.88 0.00 3.57
CA HIS A 40 9.97 0.21 2.62
C HIS A 40 10.60 -1.10 2.17
N VAL A 41 11.02 -1.12 0.90
CA VAL A 41 11.88 -2.18 0.37
C VAL A 41 13.32 -1.84 0.74
N GLU A 42 14.00 -2.77 1.41
CA GLU A 42 15.40 -2.60 1.75
C GLU A 42 16.29 -2.84 0.52
N ARG A 43 17.46 -2.21 0.51
CA ARG A 43 18.40 -2.35 -0.60
C ARG A 43 18.83 -3.81 -0.76
N GLY A 44 18.66 -4.35 -1.97
CA GLY A 44 19.04 -5.73 -2.29
C GLY A 44 18.01 -6.78 -1.91
N GLU A 45 16.90 -6.38 -1.28
CA GLU A 45 15.81 -7.26 -0.91
C GLU A 45 14.86 -7.45 -2.10
N SER A 46 14.32 -8.67 -2.29
CA SER A 46 13.27 -8.84 -3.28
C SER A 46 11.99 -8.12 -2.87
N PHE A 47 11.19 -7.70 -3.82
CA PHE A 47 9.93 -6.99 -3.52
C PHE A 47 8.96 -7.89 -2.74
N ALA A 48 8.89 -9.17 -3.10
CA ALA A 48 8.01 -10.11 -2.40
C ALA A 48 8.47 -10.36 -0.95
N ASP A 49 9.77 -10.53 -0.74
CA ASP A 49 10.33 -10.71 0.61
C ASP A 49 10.12 -9.46 1.46
N ALA A 50 10.24 -8.28 0.85
CA ALA A 50 10.03 -7.00 1.54
C ALA A 50 8.60 -6.88 2.10
N VAL A 51 7.59 -7.18 1.31
CA VAL A 51 6.20 -7.09 1.78
C VAL A 51 5.91 -8.15 2.84
N ILE A 52 6.45 -9.36 2.71
CA ILE A 52 6.30 -10.41 3.73
C ILE A 52 6.92 -9.95 5.05
N ARG A 53 8.12 -9.39 5.00
CA ARG A 53 8.82 -8.87 6.19
C ARG A 53 8.06 -7.73 6.85
N GLU A 54 7.65 -6.73 6.08
CA GLU A 54 6.92 -5.55 6.60
C GLU A 54 5.60 -5.96 7.27
N ILE A 55 4.85 -6.87 6.65
CA ILE A 55 3.60 -7.34 7.23
C ILE A 55 3.88 -8.08 8.56
N LYS A 56 4.93 -8.87 8.63
CA LYS A 56 5.30 -9.55 9.88
C LYS A 56 5.65 -8.55 10.98
N GLU A 57 6.43 -7.54 10.66
CA GLU A 57 6.84 -6.50 11.62
C GLU A 57 5.65 -5.69 12.12
N GLU A 58 4.75 -5.30 11.22
CA GLU A 58 3.65 -4.38 11.56
C GLU A 58 2.41 -5.08 12.12
N THR A 59 2.18 -6.33 11.77
CA THR A 59 0.92 -7.01 12.09
C THR A 59 1.06 -8.31 12.86
N GLY A 60 2.26 -8.87 12.94
CA GLY A 60 2.50 -10.20 13.50
C GLY A 60 2.14 -11.36 12.57
N LEU A 61 1.48 -11.09 11.45
CA LEU A 61 1.06 -12.14 10.52
C LEU A 61 2.18 -12.51 9.55
N THR A 62 2.25 -13.80 9.23
CA THR A 62 3.06 -14.30 8.13
C THR A 62 2.15 -14.49 6.93
N ILE A 63 2.40 -13.76 5.86
CA ILE A 63 1.64 -13.89 4.61
C ILE A 63 2.35 -14.81 3.63
N PHE A 64 1.55 -15.43 2.78
CA PHE A 64 2.03 -16.36 1.76
C PHE A 64 1.51 -15.96 0.40
N LYS A 65 2.32 -16.19 -0.62
CA LYS A 65 1.97 -15.97 -2.03
C LYS A 65 1.37 -14.58 -2.31
N PRO A 66 2.05 -13.49 -1.88
CA PRO A 66 1.53 -12.16 -2.21
C PRO A 66 1.49 -11.98 -3.72
N GLN A 67 0.33 -11.54 -4.22
CA GLN A 67 0.12 -11.28 -5.64
C GLN A 67 0.29 -9.79 -5.91
N LEU A 68 1.19 -9.45 -6.83
CA LEU A 68 1.34 -8.07 -7.28
C LEU A 68 0.14 -7.69 -8.16
N CYS A 69 -0.63 -6.70 -7.71
CA CYS A 69 -1.83 -6.22 -8.42
C CYS A 69 -1.49 -5.06 -9.35
N GLY A 70 -0.53 -4.24 -8.97
CA GLY A 70 -0.17 -3.05 -9.70
C GLY A 70 0.71 -2.14 -8.85
N ILE A 71 0.79 -0.89 -9.28
CA ILE A 71 1.61 0.11 -8.60
C ILE A 71 0.84 1.41 -8.43
N LYS A 72 1.22 2.17 -7.41
CA LYS A 72 0.88 3.57 -7.26
C LYS A 72 2.20 4.34 -7.34
N ASP A 73 2.28 5.31 -8.21
CA ASP A 73 3.55 6.02 -8.40
C ASP A 73 3.34 7.50 -8.68
N TRP A 74 4.36 8.27 -8.36
CA TRP A 74 4.41 9.70 -8.64
C TRP A 74 5.86 10.16 -8.70
N TYR A 75 6.06 11.27 -9.37
CA TYR A 75 7.34 11.95 -9.49
C TYR A 75 7.29 13.22 -8.65
N ASP A 76 8.26 13.42 -7.76
CA ASP A 76 8.30 14.64 -6.96
C ASP A 76 9.21 15.72 -7.57
N ASP A 77 9.16 16.92 -6.97
CA ASP A 77 9.93 18.07 -7.43
C ASP A 77 11.44 17.96 -7.15
N LYS A 78 11.86 16.91 -6.44
CA LYS A 78 13.26 16.67 -6.03
C LYS A 78 13.97 15.65 -6.89
N ASP A 79 13.43 15.34 -8.07
CA ASP A 79 13.97 14.36 -9.01
C ASP A 79 13.95 12.92 -8.47
N PHE A 80 12.89 12.59 -7.73
CA PHE A 80 12.62 11.23 -7.21
C PHE A 80 11.30 10.70 -7.74
N ARG A 81 11.29 9.41 -8.07
CA ARG A 81 10.05 8.67 -8.28
C ARG A 81 9.76 7.83 -7.05
N TYR A 82 8.53 7.90 -6.57
CA TYR A 82 8.02 6.98 -5.56
C TYR A 82 7.21 5.89 -6.25
N VAL A 83 7.48 4.64 -5.90
CA VAL A 83 6.73 3.50 -6.43
C VAL A 83 6.23 2.68 -5.25
N VAL A 84 4.91 2.62 -5.08
CA VAL A 84 4.24 1.77 -4.10
C VAL A 84 3.80 0.50 -4.81
N LEU A 85 4.39 -0.62 -4.44
CA LEU A 85 4.01 -1.92 -4.96
C LEU A 85 2.75 -2.38 -4.22
N LEU A 86 1.67 -2.61 -4.96
CA LEU A 86 0.36 -2.96 -4.41
C LEU A 86 0.17 -4.47 -4.49
N TYR A 87 0.25 -5.12 -3.34
CA TYR A 87 0.09 -6.58 -3.20
C TYR A 87 -1.22 -6.94 -2.54
N LYS A 88 -1.72 -8.14 -2.82
CA LYS A 88 -2.84 -8.73 -2.08
C LYS A 88 -2.58 -10.20 -1.79
N THR A 89 -3.16 -10.71 -0.71
CA THR A 89 -3.18 -12.13 -0.38
C THR A 89 -4.31 -12.43 0.59
N ASN A 90 -4.84 -13.66 0.52
CA ASN A 90 -5.73 -14.20 1.53
C ASN A 90 -5.13 -15.42 2.24
N HIS A 91 -3.83 -15.65 2.05
CA HIS A 91 -3.09 -16.73 2.69
C HIS A 91 -2.22 -16.15 3.80
N TYR A 92 -2.57 -16.43 5.04
CA TYR A 92 -1.81 -15.93 6.19
C TYR A 92 -1.90 -16.90 7.36
N SER A 93 -0.97 -16.75 8.31
CA SER A 93 -0.95 -17.46 9.58
C SER A 93 -0.41 -16.54 10.67
N GLY A 94 -0.49 -17.00 11.90
CA GLY A 94 0.03 -16.28 13.05
C GLY A 94 -1.05 -15.53 13.83
N VAL A 95 -0.61 -14.72 14.79
CA VAL A 95 -1.48 -13.96 15.70
C VAL A 95 -1.35 -12.48 15.38
N LEU A 96 -2.48 -11.82 15.15
CA LEU A 96 -2.55 -10.40 14.88
C LEU A 96 -2.08 -9.60 16.10
N GLN A 97 -1.10 -8.73 15.89
CA GLN A 97 -0.55 -7.83 16.91
C GLN A 97 -0.33 -6.45 16.32
N SER A 98 -0.71 -5.42 17.06
CA SER A 98 -0.36 -4.04 16.70
C SER A 98 1.12 -3.78 16.99
N SER A 99 1.67 -2.78 16.33
CA SER A 99 3.06 -2.36 16.47
C SER A 99 3.16 -0.86 16.74
N ASP A 100 4.38 -0.33 16.82
CA ASP A 100 4.64 1.10 16.94
C ASP A 100 4.19 1.89 15.70
N GLU A 101 4.00 1.24 14.57
CA GLU A 101 3.49 1.85 13.33
C GLU A 101 1.99 2.14 13.40
N GLY A 102 1.26 1.47 14.29
CA GLY A 102 -0.15 1.72 14.51
C GLY A 102 -0.94 0.48 14.87
N LYS A 103 -2.19 0.71 15.27
CA LYS A 103 -3.14 -0.33 15.58
C LYS A 103 -3.60 -1.01 14.29
N VAL A 104 -3.75 -2.34 14.32
CA VAL A 104 -4.25 -3.15 13.21
C VAL A 104 -5.49 -3.93 13.64
N TRP A 105 -6.46 -4.07 12.75
CA TRP A 105 -7.68 -4.86 12.99
C TRP A 105 -8.32 -5.30 11.67
N TRP A 106 -9.21 -6.27 11.77
CA TRP A 106 -10.02 -6.73 10.65
C TRP A 106 -11.27 -5.85 10.53
N GLU A 107 -11.46 -5.27 9.37
CA GLU A 107 -12.61 -4.39 9.07
C GLU A 107 -13.43 -4.99 7.93
N ASP A 108 -14.74 -4.77 7.94
CA ASP A 108 -15.59 -5.14 6.81
C ASP A 108 -15.28 -4.21 5.62
N PHE A 109 -15.14 -4.77 4.43
CA PHE A 109 -14.92 -3.98 3.21
C PHE A 109 -15.96 -2.86 3.03
N LYS A 110 -17.22 -3.17 3.31
CA LYS A 110 -18.31 -2.21 3.19
C LYS A 110 -18.17 -0.99 4.08
N ASN A 111 -17.38 -1.08 5.15
CA ASN A 111 -17.16 0.02 6.09
C ASN A 111 -15.99 0.92 5.71
N LEU A 112 -15.16 0.55 4.74
CA LEU A 112 -13.98 1.33 4.38
C LEU A 112 -14.33 2.76 3.96
N SER A 113 -15.43 2.96 3.27
CA SER A 113 -15.88 4.30 2.83
C SER A 113 -16.31 5.19 3.98
N HIS A 114 -16.57 4.64 5.17
CA HIS A 114 -16.97 5.37 6.37
C HIS A 114 -15.81 5.67 7.32
N LEU A 115 -14.62 5.15 7.04
CA LEU A 115 -13.44 5.37 7.87
C LEU A 115 -12.69 6.62 7.41
N LYS A 116 -11.95 7.22 8.35
CA LYS A 116 -11.03 8.30 8.02
C LYS A 116 -9.78 7.71 7.37
N LEU A 117 -9.81 7.62 6.06
CA LEU A 117 -8.72 7.04 5.29
C LEU A 117 -7.50 7.97 5.25
N ALA A 118 -6.31 7.39 5.15
CA ALA A 118 -5.05 8.13 5.10
C ALA A 118 -4.95 9.01 3.85
N THR A 119 -5.63 8.62 2.77
CA THR A 119 -5.71 9.41 1.54
C THR A 119 -7.15 9.43 1.03
N ASN A 120 -7.55 10.55 0.42
CA ASN A 120 -8.89 10.70 -0.14
C ASN A 120 -9.14 9.83 -1.39
N ASP A 121 -8.07 9.31 -1.98
CA ASP A 121 -8.10 8.51 -3.20
C ASP A 121 -8.12 7.01 -2.95
N MET A 122 -8.22 6.58 -1.70
CA MET A 122 -8.15 5.16 -1.34
C MET A 122 -9.21 4.32 -2.03
N SER A 123 -10.40 4.86 -2.24
CA SER A 123 -11.49 4.17 -2.94
C SER A 123 -11.14 3.88 -4.40
N ASP A 124 -10.48 4.83 -5.08
CA ASP A 124 -10.02 4.62 -6.45
C ASP A 124 -8.80 3.71 -6.51
N MET A 125 -7.88 3.83 -5.54
CA MET A 125 -6.74 2.93 -5.45
C MET A 125 -7.15 1.47 -5.23
N LEU A 126 -8.23 1.22 -4.47
CA LEU A 126 -8.79 -0.11 -4.27
C LEU A 126 -9.11 -0.80 -5.60
N ARG A 127 -9.48 -0.05 -6.63
CA ARG A 127 -9.77 -0.60 -7.94
C ARG A 127 -8.57 -1.31 -8.56
N VAL A 128 -7.36 -0.84 -8.29
CA VAL A 128 -6.14 -1.52 -8.76
C VAL A 128 -5.97 -2.89 -8.11
N PHE A 129 -6.37 -3.03 -6.84
CA PHE A 129 -6.33 -4.33 -6.14
C PHE A 129 -7.43 -5.29 -6.65
N LEU A 130 -8.56 -4.77 -7.10
CA LEU A 130 -9.78 -5.56 -7.32
C LEU A 130 -10.10 -5.79 -8.80
N GLU A 131 -9.64 -4.93 -9.71
CA GLU A 131 -9.94 -4.98 -11.13
C GLU A 131 -8.72 -5.46 -11.92
N ASP A 132 -8.87 -6.54 -12.68
CA ASP A 132 -7.76 -7.17 -13.40
C ASP A 132 -7.25 -6.35 -14.60
N ASP A 133 -8.04 -5.41 -15.09
CA ASP A 133 -7.69 -4.55 -16.22
C ASP A 133 -6.97 -3.25 -15.81
N LEU A 134 -6.79 -3.03 -14.51
CA LEU A 134 -6.02 -1.90 -13.97
C LEU A 134 -4.70 -2.39 -13.39
N SER A 135 -3.62 -1.63 -13.62
CA SER A 135 -2.29 -1.97 -13.15
C SER A 135 -1.56 -0.80 -12.51
N GLU A 136 -2.06 0.42 -12.69
CA GLU A 136 -1.34 1.60 -12.21
C GLU A 136 -2.29 2.69 -11.74
N PHE A 137 -1.94 3.29 -10.61
CA PHE A 137 -2.50 4.53 -10.10
C PHE A 137 -1.40 5.58 -10.18
N PHE A 138 -1.49 6.47 -11.14
CA PHE A 138 -0.44 7.45 -11.41
C PHE A 138 -0.85 8.85 -11.00
N TYR A 139 -0.09 9.43 -10.05
CA TYR A 139 -0.20 10.83 -9.68
C TYR A 139 0.71 11.69 -10.54
N TYR A 140 0.22 12.87 -10.90
CA TYR A 140 1.00 13.86 -11.61
C TYR A 140 0.55 15.28 -11.23
N LYS A 141 1.44 16.25 -11.43
CA LYS A 141 1.14 17.65 -11.23
C LYS A 141 0.62 18.28 -12.52
N ASP A 142 -0.41 19.11 -12.37
CA ASP A 142 -0.88 20.05 -13.40
C ASP A 142 -0.90 21.44 -12.75
N GLY A 143 0.17 22.24 -12.99
CA GLY A 143 0.40 23.45 -12.25
C GLY A 143 0.70 23.16 -10.78
N ASP A 144 -0.10 23.73 -9.87
CA ASP A 144 0.03 23.47 -8.44
C ASP A 144 -0.88 22.34 -7.93
N ASP A 145 -1.73 21.78 -8.81
CA ASP A 145 -2.69 20.75 -8.45
C ASP A 145 -2.13 19.35 -8.73
N TRP A 146 -2.40 18.43 -7.80
CA TRP A 146 -2.15 17.02 -7.99
C TRP A 146 -3.38 16.34 -8.54
N LEU A 147 -3.21 15.66 -9.68
CA LEU A 147 -4.23 14.85 -10.33
C LEU A 147 -3.79 13.40 -10.37
N TYR A 148 -4.69 12.49 -10.71
CA TYR A 148 -4.32 11.09 -10.90
C TYR A 148 -5.13 10.43 -12.00
N ASP A 149 -4.52 9.41 -12.61
CA ASP A 149 -5.13 8.55 -13.62
C ASP A 149 -5.03 7.09 -13.18
N LEU A 150 -6.06 6.33 -13.46
CA LEU A 150 -6.05 4.88 -13.39
C LEU A 150 -5.75 4.30 -14.76
N LYS A 151 -4.77 3.40 -14.84
CA LYS A 151 -4.30 2.82 -16.10
C LYS A 151 -4.27 1.31 -16.07
#